data_163ddb56c5e5b10c68d065865b1aab15
#
_entry.id   163ddb56c5e5b10c68d065865b1aab15
#
_cell.length_a   1.000
_cell.length_b   1.000
_cell.length_c   1.000
_cell.angle_alpha   90.00
_cell.angle_beta   90.00
_cell.angle_gamma   90.00
#
_symmetry.space_group_name_H-M   'P 1'
#
loop_
_entity.id
_entity.type
_entity.pdbx_description
1 polymer ?
#
loop_
_entity_poly.entity_id
_entity_poly.type
_entity_poly.pdbx_seq_one_letter_code
_entity_poly.pdbx_strand_id
1 'polypeptide(L)'
;AAVRAETPFGEIRLEDWRRVLSIVLDGAFLCTQAALPHLVKAGGGTIINIGGLTAHKGADGRAHVITAKAGLAGLTRALALDLAPHHITVNCVVPGTIETMRGLPGAPERPQHRRSLPPVGRRGEPEEIAAMVRTLCGPDMRYVTGQTIHVNGGNLMP
;
A
#
# COMPACT_ATOMS: atom_id res chain seq x y z
N ALA A 1 -0.87 -3.70 8.53
CA ALA A 1 0.40 -4.26 9.02
C ALA A 1 1.51 -3.99 8.01
N ALA A 2 2.71 -3.68 8.45
CA ALA A 2 3.85 -3.51 7.57
C ALA A 2 5.10 -4.13 8.20
N VAL A 3 5.71 -5.08 7.51
CA VAL A 3 7.05 -5.55 7.82
C VAL A 3 8.02 -4.78 6.95
N ARG A 4 9.04 -4.21 7.56
CA ARG A 4 10.16 -3.55 6.88
C ARG A 4 11.42 -4.33 7.18
N ALA A 5 11.78 -5.19 6.24
CA ALA A 5 13.03 -5.89 6.27
C ALA A 5 13.93 -5.33 5.15
N GLU A 6 15.19 -5.21 5.43
CA GLU A 6 16.25 -4.91 4.47
C GLU A 6 17.28 -6.00 4.59
N THR A 7 17.40 -6.82 3.55
CA THR A 7 18.28 -7.97 3.51
C THR A 7 18.80 -8.12 2.07
N PRO A 8 20.10 -8.24 1.83
CA PRO A 8 20.63 -8.53 0.51
C PRO A 8 19.98 -9.77 -0.07
N PHE A 9 19.70 -9.76 -1.38
CA PHE A 9 18.91 -10.84 -2.01
C PHE A 9 19.48 -12.25 -1.72
N GLY A 10 20.78 -12.41 -1.80
CA GLY A 10 21.44 -13.71 -1.54
C GLY A 10 21.35 -14.20 -0.09
N GLU A 11 20.96 -13.33 0.84
CA GLU A 11 20.83 -13.64 2.27
C GLU A 11 19.36 -13.81 2.71
N ILE A 12 18.39 -13.56 1.82
CA ILE A 12 16.97 -13.73 2.15
C ILE A 12 16.67 -15.22 2.28
N ARG A 13 16.35 -15.66 3.48
CA ARG A 13 15.90 -17.03 3.72
C ARG A 13 14.45 -17.17 3.24
N LEU A 14 14.09 -18.36 2.75
CA LEU A 14 12.72 -18.64 2.31
C LEU A 14 11.67 -18.39 3.41
N GLU A 15 12.03 -18.59 4.65
CA GLU A 15 11.20 -18.33 5.81
C GLU A 15 10.89 -16.84 5.96
N ASP A 16 11.90 -15.97 5.83
CA ASP A 16 11.74 -14.52 5.90
C ASP A 16 10.94 -13.98 4.70
N TRP A 17 11.21 -14.53 3.52
CA TRP A 17 10.41 -14.28 2.32
C TRP A 17 8.93 -14.58 2.57
N ARG A 18 8.61 -15.81 2.99
CA ARG A 18 7.23 -16.24 3.26
C ARG A 18 6.57 -15.40 4.34
N ARG A 19 7.29 -15.09 5.41
CA ARG A 19 6.80 -14.25 6.50
C ARG A 19 6.36 -12.86 6.00
N VAL A 20 7.15 -12.22 5.14
CA VAL A 20 6.80 -10.90 4.61
C VAL A 20 5.59 -10.98 3.69
N LEU A 21 5.55 -11.96 2.79
CA LEU A 21 4.40 -12.16 1.90
C LEU A 21 3.12 -12.45 2.68
N SER A 22 3.17 -13.34 3.67
CA SER A 22 2.01 -13.70 4.47
C SER A 22 1.44 -12.51 5.24
N ILE A 23 2.28 -11.69 5.86
CA ILE A 23 1.81 -10.51 6.59
C ILE A 23 1.17 -9.47 5.66
N VAL A 24 1.74 -9.25 4.48
CA VAL A 24 1.31 -8.17 3.59
C VAL A 24 0.21 -8.65 2.64
N LEU A 25 0.42 -9.76 1.94
CA LEU A 25 -0.45 -10.21 0.86
C LEU A 25 -1.55 -11.13 1.37
N ASP A 26 -1.19 -12.20 2.10
CA ASP A 26 -2.21 -13.10 2.68
C ASP A 26 -3.05 -12.34 3.70
N GLY A 27 -2.46 -11.41 4.47
CA GLY A 27 -3.20 -10.54 5.38
C GLY A 27 -4.26 -9.69 4.68
N ALA A 28 -3.94 -9.09 3.53
CA ALA A 28 -4.92 -8.33 2.74
C ALA A 28 -6.03 -9.24 2.18
N PHE A 29 -5.65 -10.42 1.68
CA PHE A 29 -6.60 -11.43 1.19
C PHE A 29 -7.57 -11.87 2.30
N LEU A 30 -7.04 -12.30 3.45
CA LEU A 30 -7.85 -12.81 4.57
C LEU A 30 -8.78 -11.72 5.15
N CYS A 31 -8.28 -10.49 5.32
CA CYS A 31 -9.11 -9.38 5.78
C CYS A 31 -10.24 -9.06 4.80
N THR A 32 -9.94 -9.07 3.49
CA THR A 32 -10.95 -8.86 2.46
C THR A 32 -11.99 -9.97 2.45
N GLN A 33 -11.56 -11.24 2.51
CA GLN A 33 -12.44 -12.39 2.55
C GLN A 33 -13.37 -12.35 3.76
N ALA A 34 -12.86 -12.00 4.94
CA ALA A 34 -13.65 -11.87 6.15
C ALA A 34 -14.65 -10.70 6.09
N ALA A 35 -14.27 -9.58 5.47
CA ALA A 35 -15.14 -8.41 5.35
C ALA A 35 -16.22 -8.58 4.27
N LEU A 36 -15.97 -9.38 3.24
CA LEU A 36 -16.82 -9.50 2.05
C LEU A 36 -18.29 -9.77 2.35
N PRO A 37 -18.70 -10.76 3.18
CA PRO A 37 -20.10 -11.01 3.45
C PRO A 37 -20.81 -9.82 4.11
N HIS A 38 -20.08 -9.03 4.89
CA HIS A 38 -20.61 -7.83 5.54
C HIS A 38 -20.82 -6.70 4.53
N LEU A 39 -19.88 -6.51 3.60
CA LEU A 39 -19.98 -5.50 2.54
C LEU A 39 -21.13 -5.84 1.58
N VAL A 40 -21.27 -7.10 1.19
CA VAL A 40 -22.37 -7.57 0.34
C VAL A 40 -23.71 -7.35 1.04
N LYS A 41 -23.83 -7.71 2.31
CA LYS A 41 -25.04 -7.47 3.11
C LYS A 41 -25.38 -6.00 3.25
N ALA A 42 -24.37 -5.13 3.29
CA ALA A 42 -24.56 -3.67 3.33
C ALA A 42 -24.94 -3.04 1.97
N GLY A 43 -24.99 -3.85 0.89
CA GLY A 43 -25.33 -3.37 -0.46
C GLY A 43 -24.16 -2.72 -1.19
N GLY A 44 -22.94 -2.89 -0.73
CA GLY A 44 -21.73 -2.38 -1.35
C GLY A 44 -20.71 -1.83 -0.35
N GLY A 45 -19.63 -1.24 -0.87
CA GLY A 45 -18.59 -0.69 -0.02
C GLY A 45 -17.31 -0.31 -0.78
N THR A 46 -16.26 -0.07 -0.03
CA THR A 46 -14.94 0.26 -0.58
C THR A 46 -13.85 -0.48 0.15
N ILE A 47 -12.92 -1.06 -0.58
CA ILE A 47 -11.71 -1.70 -0.07
C ILE A 47 -10.52 -0.88 -0.53
N ILE A 48 -9.67 -0.47 0.40
CA ILE A 48 -8.44 0.27 0.11
C ILE A 48 -7.22 -0.53 0.56
N ASN A 49 -6.42 -0.97 -0.39
CA ASN A 49 -5.11 -1.55 -0.13
C ASN A 49 -4.06 -0.45 -0.01
N ILE A 50 -3.18 -0.54 0.98
CA ILE A 50 -2.06 0.40 1.13
C ILE A 50 -0.81 -0.22 0.51
N GLY A 51 -0.47 0.25 -0.66
CA GLY A 51 0.70 -0.16 -1.43
C GLY A 51 2.02 0.38 -0.87
N GLY A 52 2.98 0.60 -1.74
CA GLY A 52 4.28 1.18 -1.37
C GLY A 52 5.04 1.67 -2.59
N LEU A 53 5.60 2.86 -2.49
CA LEU A 53 6.33 3.52 -3.59
C LEU A 53 7.44 2.64 -4.19
N THR A 54 8.18 1.92 -3.34
CA THR A 54 9.28 1.06 -3.78
C THR A 54 8.82 -0.13 -4.62
N ALA A 55 7.56 -0.55 -4.53
CA ALA A 55 6.99 -1.58 -5.39
C ALA A 55 6.91 -1.16 -6.87
N HIS A 56 7.01 0.14 -7.14
CA HIS A 56 6.92 0.71 -8.49
C HIS A 56 8.26 1.20 -9.02
N LYS A 57 9.22 1.54 -8.16
CA LYS A 57 10.53 2.05 -8.59
C LYS A 57 11.74 1.21 -8.18
N GLY A 58 11.53 0.15 -7.40
CA GLY A 58 12.60 -0.65 -6.85
C GLY A 58 13.28 -0.04 -5.61
N ALA A 59 13.99 -0.86 -4.87
CA ALA A 59 14.92 -0.47 -3.81
C ALA A 59 15.81 -1.67 -3.44
N ASP A 60 17.06 -1.41 -3.10
CA ASP A 60 18.01 -2.44 -2.70
C ASP A 60 17.58 -3.13 -1.40
N GLY A 61 17.91 -4.42 -1.29
CA GLY A 61 17.67 -5.22 -0.09
C GLY A 61 16.20 -5.44 0.26
N ARG A 62 15.26 -5.19 -0.64
CA ARG A 62 13.81 -5.22 -0.35
C ARG A 62 13.00 -6.13 -1.26
N ALA A 63 13.61 -7.11 -1.89
CA ALA A 63 12.93 -7.96 -2.87
C ALA A 63 11.60 -8.54 -2.33
N HIS A 64 11.59 -9.11 -1.12
CA HIS A 64 10.41 -9.66 -0.48
C HIS A 64 9.30 -8.62 -0.20
N VAL A 65 9.69 -7.42 0.29
CA VAL A 65 8.73 -6.33 0.60
C VAL A 65 8.16 -5.76 -0.70
N ILE A 66 9.00 -5.57 -1.71
CA ILE A 66 8.60 -5.05 -3.03
C ILE A 66 7.62 -6.01 -3.69
N THR A 67 7.97 -7.31 -3.73
CA THR A 67 7.11 -8.34 -4.32
C THR A 67 5.74 -8.39 -3.63
N ALA A 68 5.72 -8.39 -2.30
CA ALA A 68 4.48 -8.39 -1.55
C ALA A 68 3.61 -7.15 -1.83
N LYS A 69 4.22 -5.96 -1.89
CA LYS A 69 3.51 -4.71 -2.17
C LYS A 69 3.08 -4.58 -3.64
N ALA A 70 3.86 -5.10 -4.58
CA ALA A 70 3.46 -5.20 -5.99
C ALA A 70 2.27 -6.17 -6.15
N GLY A 71 2.28 -7.29 -5.40
CA GLY A 71 1.16 -8.22 -5.35
C GLY A 71 -0.16 -7.58 -4.93
N LEU A 72 -0.13 -6.58 -4.03
CA LEU A 72 -1.35 -5.85 -3.65
C LEU A 72 -2.00 -5.10 -4.83
N ALA A 73 -1.21 -4.56 -5.76
CA ALA A 73 -1.74 -3.93 -6.95
C ALA A 73 -2.40 -4.95 -7.89
N GLY A 74 -1.84 -6.16 -7.99
CA GLY A 74 -2.46 -7.29 -8.69
C GLY A 74 -3.76 -7.73 -8.04
N LEU A 75 -3.73 -7.96 -6.72
CA LEU A 75 -4.92 -8.31 -5.93
C LEU A 75 -6.01 -7.25 -6.04
N THR A 76 -5.66 -5.96 -6.02
CA THR A 76 -6.59 -4.85 -6.19
C THR A 76 -7.35 -4.95 -7.51
N ARG A 77 -6.66 -5.22 -8.62
CA ARG A 77 -7.29 -5.35 -9.94
C ARG A 77 -8.21 -6.57 -10.04
N ALA A 78 -7.77 -7.72 -9.52
CA ALA A 78 -8.59 -8.91 -9.49
C ALA A 78 -9.88 -8.70 -8.69
N LEU A 79 -9.75 -8.21 -7.46
CA LEU A 79 -10.89 -7.94 -6.59
C LEU A 79 -11.83 -6.84 -7.14
N ALA A 80 -11.30 -5.87 -7.87
CA ALA A 80 -12.12 -4.84 -8.51
C ALA A 80 -13.08 -5.43 -9.54
N LEU A 81 -12.65 -6.47 -10.28
CA LEU A 81 -13.51 -7.18 -11.23
C LEU A 81 -14.48 -8.13 -10.51
N ASP A 82 -13.96 -8.93 -9.59
CA ASP A 82 -14.76 -9.94 -8.90
C ASP A 82 -15.87 -9.33 -8.03
N LEU A 83 -15.63 -8.16 -7.45
CA LEU A 83 -16.52 -7.53 -6.48
C LEU A 83 -17.40 -6.40 -7.08
N ALA A 84 -17.17 -6.02 -8.32
CA ALA A 84 -18.01 -5.02 -9.02
C ALA A 84 -19.51 -5.38 -9.03
N PRO A 85 -19.93 -6.64 -9.25
CA PRO A 85 -21.35 -7.02 -9.19
C PRO A 85 -22.01 -6.80 -7.83
N HIS A 86 -21.20 -6.66 -6.77
CA HIS A 86 -21.66 -6.37 -5.41
C HIS A 86 -21.58 -4.88 -5.04
N HIS A 87 -21.37 -4.00 -6.00
CA HIS A 87 -21.19 -2.56 -5.78
C HIS A 87 -20.05 -2.22 -4.82
N ILE A 88 -18.99 -3.03 -4.84
CA ILE A 88 -17.77 -2.83 -4.03
C ILE A 88 -16.65 -2.32 -4.94
N THR A 89 -16.10 -1.16 -4.61
CA THR A 89 -14.90 -0.62 -5.27
C THR A 89 -13.65 -1.08 -4.53
N VAL A 90 -12.57 -1.36 -5.28
CA VAL A 90 -11.28 -1.79 -4.72
C VAL A 90 -10.16 -0.97 -5.33
N ASN A 91 -9.41 -0.24 -4.52
CA ASN A 91 -8.30 0.59 -5.00
C ASN A 91 -7.04 0.40 -4.14
N CYS A 92 -5.89 0.72 -4.70
CA CYS A 92 -4.60 0.70 -4.01
C CYS A 92 -4.07 2.13 -3.89
N VAL A 93 -3.89 2.62 -2.67
CA VAL A 93 -3.23 3.90 -2.40
C VAL A 93 -1.75 3.64 -2.15
N VAL A 94 -0.88 4.36 -2.84
CA VAL A 94 0.58 4.22 -2.78
C VAL A 94 1.19 5.48 -2.18
N PRO A 95 1.47 5.49 -0.86
CA PRO A 95 2.14 6.60 -0.20
C PRO A 95 3.59 6.75 -0.68
N GLY A 96 4.03 8.01 -0.78
CA GLY A 96 5.43 8.37 -0.96
C GLY A 96 6.21 8.32 0.35
N THR A 97 7.15 9.25 0.50
CA THR A 97 7.87 9.47 1.75
C THR A 97 7.01 10.31 2.68
N ILE A 98 6.47 9.66 3.71
CA ILE A 98 5.55 10.28 4.67
C ILE A 98 6.29 10.54 5.99
N GLU A 99 6.09 11.73 6.55
CA GLU A 99 6.59 12.08 7.88
C GLU A 99 5.80 11.27 8.91
N THR A 100 6.50 10.41 9.60
CA THR A 100 5.92 9.54 10.62
C THR A 100 6.88 9.41 11.77
N MET A 101 6.39 9.52 13.01
CA MET A 101 7.17 9.19 14.19
C MET A 101 7.52 7.71 14.18
N ARG A 102 8.68 7.36 13.63
CA ARG A 102 9.16 5.99 13.51
C ARG A 102 10.48 5.83 14.23
N GLY A 103 10.44 5.11 15.30
CA GLY A 103 11.56 4.85 16.16
C GLY A 103 11.41 5.55 17.52
N LEU A 104 12.34 5.27 18.41
CA LEU A 104 12.44 5.99 19.67
C LEU A 104 12.86 7.44 19.40
N PRO A 105 12.43 8.42 20.21
CA PRO A 105 12.92 9.77 20.14
C PRO A 105 14.47 9.78 20.11
N GLY A 106 15.07 10.45 19.12
CA GLY A 106 16.53 10.50 18.95
C GLY A 106 17.13 9.36 18.11
N ALA A 107 16.35 8.41 17.61
CA ALA A 107 16.85 7.41 16.68
C ALA A 107 17.38 8.07 15.39
N PRO A 108 18.57 7.67 14.90
CA PRO A 108 19.14 8.27 13.70
C PRO A 108 18.23 8.07 12.50
N GLU A 109 18.08 9.13 11.70
CA GLU A 109 17.34 9.06 10.45
C GLU A 109 17.98 8.03 9.51
N ARG A 110 17.19 7.10 8.99
CA ARG A 110 17.71 6.07 8.09
C ARG A 110 18.26 6.70 6.82
N PRO A 111 19.39 6.19 6.27
CA PRO A 111 20.03 6.78 5.08
C PRO A 111 19.10 6.96 3.89
N GLN A 112 18.13 6.07 3.68
CA GLN A 112 17.15 6.16 2.61
C GLN A 112 16.13 7.30 2.80
N HIS A 113 15.96 7.84 4.01
CA HIS A 113 15.14 9.02 4.28
C HIS A 113 15.90 10.33 4.04
N ARG A 114 17.23 10.25 3.89
CA ARG A 114 18.09 11.39 3.50
C ARG A 114 18.12 11.64 1.99
N ARG A 115 17.51 10.73 1.18
CA ARG A 115 17.40 10.95 -0.26
C ARG A 115 16.55 12.19 -0.53
N SER A 116 16.81 12.85 -1.68
CA SER A 116 16.18 14.10 -2.10
C SER A 116 14.67 14.13 -1.80
N LEU A 117 14.22 15.26 -1.34
CA LEU A 117 12.79 15.53 -1.16
C LEU A 117 12.05 15.30 -2.49
N PRO A 118 10.78 14.91 -2.45
CA PRO A 118 9.96 14.84 -3.66
C PRO A 118 9.80 16.23 -4.31
N PRO A 119 9.37 16.31 -5.58
CA PRO A 119 9.20 17.58 -6.30
C PRO A 119 8.40 18.65 -5.57
N VAL A 120 7.44 18.28 -4.72
CA VAL A 120 6.70 19.26 -3.89
C VAL A 120 7.51 19.87 -2.76
N GLY A 121 8.79 19.52 -2.62
CA GLY A 121 9.75 20.14 -1.70
C GLY A 121 9.66 19.72 -0.23
N ARG A 122 8.75 18.80 0.13
CA ARG A 122 8.58 18.28 1.49
C ARG A 122 8.13 16.83 1.51
N ARG A 123 8.22 16.19 2.65
CA ARG A 123 7.55 14.90 2.89
C ARG A 123 6.04 15.11 3.00
N GLY A 124 5.27 14.09 2.69
CA GLY A 124 3.83 14.10 2.93
C GLY A 124 3.51 13.84 4.39
N GLU A 125 2.32 14.25 4.81
CA GLU A 125 1.80 14.00 6.15
C GLU A 125 0.84 12.79 6.13
N PRO A 126 0.70 12.04 7.24
CA PRO A 126 -0.26 10.93 7.33
C PRO A 126 -1.68 11.34 6.97
N GLU A 127 -2.07 12.57 7.31
CA GLU A 127 -3.38 13.17 7.06
C GLU A 127 -3.66 13.32 5.56
N GLU A 128 -2.65 13.52 4.73
CA GLU A 128 -2.78 13.61 3.28
C GLU A 128 -3.12 12.23 2.68
N ILE A 129 -2.55 11.15 3.24
CA ILE A 129 -2.91 9.79 2.86
C ILE A 129 -4.34 9.47 3.35
N ALA A 130 -4.67 9.83 4.59
CA ALA A 130 -6.00 9.64 5.14
C ALA A 130 -7.07 10.41 4.35
N ALA A 131 -6.77 11.63 3.88
CA ALA A 131 -7.65 12.41 3.02
C ALA A 131 -7.94 11.70 1.70
N MET A 132 -6.93 11.13 1.04
CA MET A 132 -7.13 10.34 -0.18
C MET A 132 -8.00 9.11 0.09
N VAL A 133 -7.72 8.35 1.16
CA VAL A 133 -8.52 7.18 1.54
C VAL A 133 -9.97 7.59 1.79
N ARG A 134 -10.20 8.65 2.56
CA ARG A 134 -11.54 9.19 2.84
C ARG A 134 -12.28 9.59 1.56
N THR A 135 -11.59 10.26 0.63
CA THR A 135 -12.16 10.64 -0.66
C THR A 135 -12.62 9.41 -1.44
N LEU A 136 -11.77 8.39 -1.56
CA LEU A 136 -12.10 7.14 -2.26
C LEU A 136 -13.24 6.35 -1.61
N CYS A 137 -13.49 6.53 -0.32
CA CYS A 137 -14.63 5.96 0.39
C CYS A 137 -15.92 6.77 0.22
N GLY A 138 -15.84 7.96 -0.34
CA GLY A 138 -16.99 8.84 -0.54
C GLY A 138 -17.96 8.37 -1.63
N PRO A 139 -19.22 8.86 -1.60
CA PRO A 139 -20.25 8.46 -2.56
C PRO A 139 -19.92 8.85 -4.00
N ASP A 140 -19.18 9.94 -4.20
CA ASP A 140 -18.84 10.48 -5.52
C ASP A 140 -17.73 9.68 -6.22
N MET A 141 -17.10 8.72 -5.53
CA MET A 141 -15.97 7.94 -6.06
C MET A 141 -16.35 6.52 -6.51
N ARG A 142 -17.63 6.25 -6.69
CA ARG A 142 -18.13 4.91 -7.07
C ARG A 142 -17.73 4.45 -8.47
N TYR A 143 -17.24 5.36 -9.30
CA TYR A 143 -16.72 5.03 -10.64
C TYR A 143 -15.20 4.81 -10.64
N VAL A 144 -14.54 4.89 -9.48
CA VAL A 144 -13.09 4.65 -9.33
C VAL A 144 -12.88 3.29 -8.69
N THR A 145 -12.43 2.31 -9.47
CA THR A 145 -12.09 0.96 -9.01
C THR A 145 -10.92 0.39 -9.79
N GLY A 146 -10.17 -0.55 -9.22
CA GLY A 146 -9.02 -1.21 -9.83
C GLY A 146 -7.77 -0.32 -9.95
N GLN A 147 -7.80 0.90 -9.40
CA GLN A 147 -6.75 1.88 -9.61
C GLN A 147 -5.62 1.77 -8.58
N THR A 148 -4.42 2.12 -9.04
CA THR A 148 -3.25 2.35 -8.18
C THR A 148 -3.00 3.86 -8.14
N ILE A 149 -3.28 4.47 -7.01
CA ILE A 149 -3.27 5.93 -6.84
C ILE A 149 -2.06 6.34 -6.03
N HIS A 150 -1.17 7.09 -6.67
CA HIS A 150 0.07 7.57 -6.08
C HIS A 150 -0.14 8.88 -5.33
N VAL A 151 0.15 8.87 -4.01
CA VAL A 151 0.13 10.06 -3.15
C VAL A 151 1.55 10.26 -2.63
N ASN A 152 2.42 10.83 -3.47
CA ASN A 152 3.87 10.76 -3.27
C ASN A 152 4.64 12.07 -3.55
N GLY A 153 3.93 13.18 -3.74
CA GLY A 153 4.54 14.48 -3.99
C GLY A 153 5.38 14.56 -5.28
N GLY A 154 5.04 13.73 -6.29
CA GLY A 154 5.77 13.66 -7.55
C GLY A 154 7.03 12.78 -7.51
N ASN A 155 7.27 12.02 -6.44
CA ASN A 155 8.43 11.13 -6.31
C ASN A 155 8.44 9.96 -7.31
N LEU A 156 7.28 9.65 -7.86
CA LEU A 156 7.06 8.76 -9.00
C LEU A 156 5.84 9.25 -9.77
N MET A 157 6.02 9.41 -11.05
CA MET A 157 4.97 9.73 -12.03
C MET A 157 4.97 8.59 -13.05
N PRO A 158 4.05 7.58 -12.93
CA PRO A 158 3.95 6.44 -13.82
C PRO A 158 3.38 6.83 -15.18
#